data_dd0710a32387d1f86908f4bad170d6be
#
_entry.id   dd0710a32387d1f86908f4bad170d6be
#
_cell.length_a   1.000
_cell.length_b   1.000
_cell.length_c   1.000
_cell.angle_alpha   90.00
_cell.angle_beta   90.00
_cell.angle_gamma   90.00
#
_symmetry.space_group_name_H-M   'P 1'
#
loop_
_entity.id
_entity.type
_entity.pdbx_description
1 polymer ?
#
loop_
_entity_poly.entity_id
_entity_poly.type
_entity_poly.pdbx_seq_one_letter_code
_entity_poly.pdbx_strand_id
1 'polypeptide(L)'
;QNLSDSRIEESKIPELNQLSTSYNKMLERLSEAFEMQRQFTANAAHELRTPLAVMQLQIDLYNSTQHPDNDSSAQQTIKMITEQTERLSKMVRTLLDMSELQTIARDEEIEIDALIEEVLADLEPLAQEKDIRLTGKCDKVILIGSDILIYRLVYNLVENAIKYNISGGTVTVTATQRDKHIYLAVEDTGNGIPEELKERIFEPFFRLDKSRSR
;
A
#
# COMPACT_ATOMS: atom_id res chain seq x y z
N GLN A 1 15.05 17.84 -17.98
CA GLN A 1 16.27 17.22 -18.55
C GLN A 1 16.13 15.71 -18.34
N ASN A 2 16.15 14.92 -19.41
CA ASN A 2 16.07 13.47 -19.32
C ASN A 2 17.40 12.93 -18.79
N LEU A 3 17.39 12.27 -17.64
CA LEU A 3 18.56 11.57 -17.08
C LEU A 3 19.11 10.48 -18.03
N SER A 4 18.29 9.98 -18.96
CA SER A 4 18.68 9.03 -20.00
C SER A 4 19.77 9.56 -20.96
N ASP A 5 19.85 10.88 -21.15
CA ASP A 5 20.87 11.51 -22.02
C ASP A 5 22.25 11.62 -21.35
N SER A 6 22.35 11.26 -20.06
CA SER A 6 23.59 11.33 -19.27
C SER A 6 24.31 9.98 -19.13
N ARG A 7 23.89 8.94 -19.87
CA ARG A 7 24.55 7.64 -19.82
C ARG A 7 25.96 7.71 -20.43
N ILE A 8 26.90 7.08 -19.73
CA ILE A 8 28.30 6.97 -20.19
C ILE A 8 28.40 5.72 -21.05
N GLU A 9 29.05 5.86 -22.23
CA GLU A 9 29.34 4.73 -23.10
C GLU A 9 30.32 3.74 -22.46
N GLU A 10 30.24 2.47 -22.86
CA GLU A 10 31.11 1.43 -22.35
C GLU A 10 32.57 1.70 -22.83
N SER A 11 33.50 1.60 -21.90
CA SER A 11 34.94 1.77 -22.17
C SER A 11 35.58 0.43 -22.46
N LYS A 12 36.62 0.46 -23.33
CA LYS A 12 37.47 -0.71 -23.63
C LYS A 12 38.43 -1.05 -22.48
N ILE A 13 38.59 -0.15 -21.50
CA ILE A 13 39.44 -0.35 -20.33
C ILE A 13 38.55 -0.96 -19.22
N PRO A 14 38.85 -2.15 -18.70
CA PRO A 14 37.98 -2.89 -17.77
C PRO A 14 37.58 -2.08 -16.52
N GLU A 15 38.51 -1.34 -15.93
CA GLU A 15 38.27 -0.53 -14.74
C GLU A 15 37.34 0.64 -15.05
N LEU A 16 37.46 1.28 -16.19
CA LEU A 16 36.58 2.35 -16.63
C LEU A 16 35.19 1.80 -17.01
N ASN A 17 35.14 0.61 -17.56
CA ASN A 17 33.88 -0.05 -17.89
C ASN A 17 33.08 -0.40 -16.64
N GLN A 18 33.74 -0.90 -15.60
CA GLN A 18 33.11 -1.16 -14.31
C GLN A 18 32.55 0.13 -13.68
N LEU A 19 33.28 1.24 -13.78
CA LEU A 19 32.82 2.55 -13.29
C LEU A 19 31.61 3.05 -14.08
N SER A 20 31.68 2.98 -15.44
CA SER A 20 30.57 3.36 -16.33
C SER A 20 29.30 2.56 -16.04
N THR A 21 29.45 1.24 -15.87
CA THR A 21 28.33 0.35 -15.53
C THR A 21 27.71 0.71 -14.18
N SER A 22 28.54 0.95 -13.15
CA SER A 22 28.06 1.34 -11.82
C SER A 22 27.36 2.70 -11.85
N TYR A 23 27.89 3.66 -12.58
CA TYR A 23 27.31 4.97 -12.77
C TYR A 23 25.97 4.90 -13.51
N ASN A 24 25.91 4.17 -14.63
CA ASN A 24 24.68 4.00 -15.39
C ASN A 24 23.58 3.31 -14.56
N LYS A 25 23.95 2.30 -13.76
CA LYS A 25 23.02 1.64 -12.82
C LYS A 25 22.51 2.59 -11.72
N MET A 26 23.36 3.51 -11.26
CA MET A 26 22.95 4.56 -10.31
C MET A 26 21.96 5.54 -10.97
N LEU A 27 22.24 5.99 -12.20
CA LEU A 27 21.33 6.87 -12.94
C LEU A 27 19.99 6.20 -13.24
N GLU A 28 19.99 4.92 -13.57
CA GLU A 28 18.76 4.14 -13.79
C GLU A 28 17.90 4.10 -12.53
N ARG A 29 18.50 3.73 -11.40
CA ARG A 29 17.80 3.74 -10.09
C ARG A 29 17.28 5.12 -9.72
N LEU A 30 18.05 6.17 -10.00
CA LEU A 30 17.63 7.56 -9.73
C LEU A 30 16.47 7.97 -10.63
N SER A 31 16.50 7.59 -11.90
CA SER A 31 15.42 7.84 -12.87
C SER A 31 14.13 7.13 -12.45
N GLU A 32 14.23 5.85 -12.07
CA GLU A 32 13.12 5.07 -11.57
C GLU A 32 12.51 5.69 -10.30
N ALA A 33 13.36 6.15 -9.37
CA ALA A 33 12.89 6.81 -8.13
C ALA A 33 12.17 8.12 -8.43
N PHE A 34 12.66 8.94 -9.36
CA PHE A 34 11.98 10.17 -9.77
C PHE A 34 10.65 9.91 -10.47
N GLU A 35 10.58 8.89 -11.33
CA GLU A 35 9.34 8.55 -12.03
C GLU A 35 8.29 8.01 -11.05
N MET A 36 8.68 7.15 -10.10
CA MET A 36 7.81 6.70 -9.01
C MET A 36 7.32 7.87 -8.16
N GLN A 37 8.19 8.82 -7.80
CA GLN A 37 7.82 10.00 -7.02
C GLN A 37 6.84 10.89 -7.80
N ARG A 38 7.06 11.08 -9.09
CA ARG A 38 6.19 11.87 -9.95
C ARG A 38 4.81 11.23 -10.09
N GLN A 39 4.77 9.92 -10.36
CA GLN A 39 3.53 9.16 -10.45
C GLN A 39 2.76 9.17 -9.13
N PHE A 40 3.47 8.98 -8.01
CA PHE A 40 2.92 9.10 -6.67
C PHE A 40 2.24 10.45 -6.43
N THR A 41 2.94 11.56 -6.74
CA THR A 41 2.41 12.91 -6.55
C THR A 41 1.18 13.16 -7.43
N ALA A 42 1.21 12.72 -8.69
CA ALA A 42 0.09 12.85 -9.60
C ALA A 42 -1.13 12.05 -9.14
N ASN A 43 -0.93 10.79 -8.73
CA ASN A 43 -2.00 9.93 -8.23
C ASN A 43 -2.59 10.47 -6.92
N ALA A 44 -1.75 10.94 -5.99
CA ALA A 44 -2.19 11.58 -4.75
C ALA A 44 -3.06 12.81 -5.03
N ALA A 45 -2.63 13.68 -5.95
CA ALA A 45 -3.39 14.88 -6.32
C ALA A 45 -4.76 14.52 -6.93
N HIS A 46 -4.84 13.47 -7.76
CA HIS A 46 -6.09 13.00 -8.33
C HIS A 46 -7.03 12.40 -7.27
N GLU A 47 -6.51 11.57 -6.38
CA GLU A 47 -7.29 10.92 -5.33
C GLU A 47 -7.77 11.90 -4.25
N LEU A 48 -7.02 13.00 -4.00
CA LEU A 48 -7.47 14.08 -3.11
C LEU A 48 -8.53 14.97 -3.77
N ARG A 49 -8.44 15.23 -5.08
CA ARG A 49 -9.39 16.10 -5.80
C ARG A 49 -10.79 15.51 -5.83
N THR A 50 -10.93 14.20 -5.98
CA THR A 50 -12.22 13.51 -6.11
C THR A 50 -13.11 13.71 -4.87
N PRO A 51 -12.71 13.40 -3.62
CA PRO A 51 -13.53 13.62 -2.44
C PRO A 51 -13.83 15.11 -2.21
N LEU A 52 -12.88 15.99 -2.51
CA LEU A 52 -13.10 17.44 -2.42
C LEU A 52 -14.21 17.91 -3.39
N ALA A 53 -14.18 17.44 -4.63
CA ALA A 53 -15.22 17.76 -5.62
C ALA A 53 -16.59 17.19 -5.21
N VAL A 54 -16.63 15.98 -4.62
CA VAL A 54 -17.88 15.40 -4.09
C VAL A 54 -18.44 16.24 -2.94
N MET A 55 -17.59 16.66 -1.98
CA MET A 55 -18.04 17.53 -0.89
C MET A 55 -18.55 18.87 -1.40
N GLN A 56 -17.84 19.50 -2.34
CA GLN A 56 -18.28 20.76 -2.94
C GLN A 56 -19.64 20.61 -3.64
N LEU A 57 -19.80 19.56 -4.44
CA LEU A 57 -21.08 19.28 -5.12
C LEU A 57 -22.23 19.07 -4.13
N GLN A 58 -22.00 18.39 -3.02
CA GLN A 58 -23.04 18.17 -1.99
C GLN A 58 -23.44 19.49 -1.29
N ILE A 59 -22.45 20.36 -1.01
CA ILE A 59 -22.70 21.69 -0.45
C ILE A 59 -23.49 22.54 -1.43
N ASP A 60 -23.09 22.56 -2.72
CA ASP A 60 -23.76 23.33 -3.76
C ASP A 60 -25.20 22.85 -4.00
N LEU A 61 -25.40 21.52 -3.98
CA LEU A 61 -26.73 20.91 -4.09
C LEU A 61 -27.61 21.30 -2.89
N TYR A 62 -27.08 21.21 -1.69
CA TYR A 62 -27.79 21.62 -0.48
C TYR A 62 -28.19 23.10 -0.54
N ASN A 63 -27.28 24.00 -0.94
CA ASN A 63 -27.54 25.41 -1.04
C ASN A 63 -28.52 25.79 -2.17
N SER A 64 -28.60 24.99 -3.24
CA SER A 64 -29.49 25.25 -4.37
C SER A 64 -30.92 24.73 -4.20
N THR A 65 -31.12 23.82 -3.26
CA THR A 65 -32.44 23.25 -2.99
C THR A 65 -33.16 24.09 -1.94
N GLN A 66 -34.41 24.53 -2.19
CA GLN A 66 -35.24 25.12 -1.16
C GLN A 66 -35.63 24.02 -0.18
N HIS A 67 -35.14 24.12 1.07
CA HIS A 67 -35.46 23.16 2.13
C HIS A 67 -36.64 23.68 2.96
N PRO A 68 -37.87 23.23 2.72
CA PRO A 68 -38.94 23.44 3.68
C PRO A 68 -38.73 22.45 4.83
N ASP A 69 -38.23 22.93 5.96
CA ASP A 69 -38.24 22.29 7.29
C ASP A 69 -37.78 20.81 7.38
N ASN A 70 -36.79 20.36 6.56
CA ASN A 70 -36.38 18.95 6.56
C ASN A 70 -34.96 18.76 7.10
N ASP A 71 -34.88 18.53 8.41
CA ASP A 71 -33.68 18.14 9.18
C ASP A 71 -32.93 16.92 8.55
N SER A 72 -33.66 16.07 7.82
CA SER A 72 -33.12 14.85 7.18
C SER A 72 -32.14 15.14 6.02
N SER A 73 -32.38 16.19 5.24
CA SER A 73 -31.51 16.56 4.11
C SER A 73 -30.18 17.14 4.59
N ALA A 74 -30.21 17.97 5.62
CA ALA A 74 -29.00 18.49 6.26
C ALA A 74 -28.17 17.38 6.90
N GLN A 75 -28.82 16.46 7.63
CA GLN A 75 -28.15 15.31 8.23
C GLN A 75 -27.49 14.41 7.19
N GLN A 76 -28.14 14.15 6.06
CA GLN A 76 -27.60 13.35 4.98
C GLN A 76 -26.37 14.03 4.34
N THR A 77 -26.43 15.34 4.10
CA THR A 77 -25.30 16.13 3.57
C THR A 77 -24.11 16.11 4.53
N ILE A 78 -24.36 16.34 5.82
CA ILE A 78 -23.33 16.27 6.87
C ILE A 78 -22.68 14.90 6.91
N LYS A 79 -23.47 13.82 6.88
CA LYS A 79 -22.94 12.45 6.87
C LYS A 79 -22.03 12.21 5.68
N MET A 80 -22.42 12.61 4.47
CA MET A 80 -21.60 12.46 3.27
C MET A 80 -20.29 13.27 3.35
N ILE A 81 -20.33 14.49 3.87
CA ILE A 81 -19.14 15.31 4.06
C ILE A 81 -18.21 14.66 5.09
N THR A 82 -18.75 14.14 6.19
CA THR A 82 -17.97 13.43 7.21
C THR A 82 -17.25 12.22 6.62
N GLU A 83 -17.96 11.38 5.88
CA GLU A 83 -17.37 10.20 5.21
C GLU A 83 -16.21 10.59 4.24
N GLN A 84 -16.38 11.70 3.47
CA GLN A 84 -15.32 12.17 2.58
C GLN A 84 -14.13 12.76 3.35
N THR A 85 -14.40 13.44 4.48
CA THR A 85 -13.34 13.99 5.34
C THR A 85 -12.51 12.89 6.00
N GLU A 86 -13.14 11.83 6.48
CA GLU A 86 -12.45 10.66 7.01
C GLU A 86 -11.59 9.97 5.95
N ARG A 87 -12.10 9.86 4.73
CA ARG A 87 -11.35 9.33 3.60
C ARG A 87 -10.12 10.18 3.26
N LEU A 88 -10.27 11.51 3.25
CA LEU A 88 -9.14 12.44 3.05
C LEU A 88 -8.11 12.31 4.16
N SER A 89 -8.56 12.26 5.42
CA SER A 89 -7.67 12.11 6.57
C SER A 89 -6.84 10.83 6.50
N LYS A 90 -7.47 9.72 6.07
CA LYS A 90 -6.77 8.44 5.84
C LYS A 90 -5.73 8.56 4.72
N MET A 91 -6.05 9.26 3.62
CA MET A 91 -5.10 9.49 2.53
C MET A 91 -3.90 10.33 2.98
N VAL A 92 -4.14 11.42 3.70
CA VAL A 92 -3.07 12.27 4.23
C VAL A 92 -2.14 11.48 5.16
N ARG A 93 -2.69 10.65 6.04
CA ARG A 93 -1.88 9.76 6.90
C ARG A 93 -1.02 8.81 6.06
N THR A 94 -1.60 8.17 5.05
CA THR A 94 -0.84 7.28 4.15
C THR A 94 0.31 8.02 3.45
N LEU A 95 0.08 9.27 3.02
CA LEU A 95 1.11 10.11 2.40
C LEU A 95 2.25 10.46 3.38
N LEU A 96 1.91 10.80 4.62
CA LEU A 96 2.88 11.08 5.69
C LEU A 96 3.68 9.81 6.04
N ASP A 97 3.00 8.68 6.23
CA ASP A 97 3.62 7.38 6.49
C ASP A 97 4.66 7.05 5.40
N MET A 98 4.33 7.24 4.13
CA MET A 98 5.27 6.99 3.02
C MET A 98 6.48 7.93 3.03
N SER A 99 6.32 9.18 3.49
CA SER A 99 7.44 10.12 3.64
C SER A 99 8.39 9.69 4.79
N GLU A 100 7.85 9.15 5.87
CA GLU A 100 8.61 8.72 7.04
C GLU A 100 9.38 7.41 6.80
N LEU A 101 8.91 6.53 5.88
CA LEU A 101 9.56 5.25 5.57
C LEU A 101 11.06 5.38 5.20
N GLN A 102 11.48 6.55 4.69
CA GLN A 102 12.88 6.78 4.28
C GLN A 102 13.81 7.05 5.46
N THR A 103 13.27 7.46 6.61
CA THR A 103 14.05 7.87 7.80
C THR A 103 14.13 6.80 8.88
N ILE A 104 13.36 5.72 8.75
CA ILE A 104 13.31 4.64 9.75
C ILE A 104 14.58 3.81 9.71
N ALA A 105 15.21 3.61 10.87
CA ALA A 105 16.36 2.73 11.04
C ALA A 105 16.01 1.28 10.65
N ARG A 106 17.01 0.53 10.16
CA ARG A 106 16.83 -0.85 9.65
C ARG A 106 17.95 -1.76 10.15
N ASP A 107 18.25 -1.67 11.42
CA ASP A 107 19.37 -2.35 12.09
C ASP A 107 18.94 -3.19 13.30
N GLU A 108 17.62 -3.41 13.46
CA GLU A 108 17.04 -4.24 14.51
C GLU A 108 17.05 -5.72 14.11
N GLU A 109 17.28 -6.61 15.09
CA GLU A 109 17.07 -8.05 14.94
C GLU A 109 15.58 -8.38 15.14
N ILE A 110 14.94 -8.96 14.14
CA ILE A 110 13.51 -9.24 14.11
C ILE A 110 13.29 -10.75 14.05
N GLU A 111 12.64 -11.32 15.05
CA GLU A 111 12.14 -12.70 15.02
C GLU A 111 10.86 -12.76 14.18
N ILE A 112 10.98 -13.25 12.95
CA ILE A 112 9.88 -13.22 11.97
C ILE A 112 8.69 -14.08 12.38
N ASP A 113 8.91 -15.21 12.99
CA ASP A 113 7.86 -16.09 13.53
C ASP A 113 7.03 -15.37 14.61
N ALA A 114 7.68 -14.73 15.58
CA ALA A 114 7.01 -13.98 16.63
C ALA A 114 6.23 -12.77 16.08
N LEU A 115 6.82 -12.01 15.16
CA LEU A 115 6.17 -10.89 14.51
C LEU A 115 4.90 -11.33 13.74
N ILE A 116 4.97 -12.45 13.02
CA ILE A 116 3.81 -12.97 12.29
C ILE A 116 2.72 -13.43 13.26
N GLU A 117 3.06 -14.08 14.37
CA GLU A 117 2.10 -14.46 15.41
C GLU A 117 1.37 -13.24 15.98
N GLU A 118 2.10 -12.14 16.25
CA GLU A 118 1.53 -10.88 16.71
C GLU A 118 0.54 -10.30 15.68
N VAL A 119 0.93 -10.21 14.40
CA VAL A 119 0.05 -9.73 13.34
C VAL A 119 -1.21 -10.57 13.20
N LEU A 120 -1.09 -11.90 13.26
CA LEU A 120 -2.24 -12.79 13.17
C LEU A 120 -3.18 -12.61 14.37
N ALA A 121 -2.63 -12.42 15.59
CA ALA A 121 -3.43 -12.17 16.79
C ALA A 121 -4.19 -10.83 16.67
N ASP A 122 -3.55 -9.77 16.18
CA ASP A 122 -4.17 -8.46 16.01
C ASP A 122 -5.28 -8.47 14.95
N LEU A 123 -5.16 -9.31 13.92
CA LEU A 123 -6.15 -9.42 12.84
C LEU A 123 -7.20 -10.53 13.06
N GLU A 124 -7.06 -11.35 14.09
CA GLU A 124 -8.02 -12.41 14.43
C GLU A 124 -9.46 -11.91 14.59
N PRO A 125 -9.75 -10.76 15.29
CA PRO A 125 -11.11 -10.25 15.39
C PRO A 125 -11.73 -9.92 14.03
N LEU A 126 -10.93 -9.34 13.11
CA LEU A 126 -11.37 -9.00 11.74
C LEU A 126 -11.64 -10.25 10.92
N ALA A 127 -10.83 -11.28 11.08
CA ALA A 127 -10.99 -12.56 10.42
C ALA A 127 -12.24 -13.30 10.89
N GLN A 128 -12.50 -13.30 12.21
CA GLN A 128 -13.70 -13.90 12.80
C GLN A 128 -14.99 -13.22 12.33
N GLU A 129 -15.00 -11.88 12.23
CA GLU A 129 -16.15 -11.13 11.70
C GLU A 129 -16.53 -11.59 10.28
N LYS A 130 -15.56 -12.04 9.50
CA LYS A 130 -15.73 -12.48 8.12
C LYS A 130 -15.75 -14.00 7.94
N ASP A 131 -15.72 -14.76 9.03
CA ASP A 131 -15.65 -16.23 9.00
C ASP A 131 -14.42 -16.74 8.22
N ILE A 132 -13.24 -16.15 8.46
CA ILE A 132 -11.98 -16.50 7.80
C ILE A 132 -11.04 -17.13 8.83
N ARG A 133 -10.39 -18.23 8.43
CA ARG A 133 -9.39 -18.90 9.26
C ARG A 133 -7.99 -18.38 8.96
N LEU A 134 -7.29 -17.87 9.98
CA LEU A 134 -5.89 -17.49 9.91
C LEU A 134 -4.98 -18.67 10.31
N THR A 135 -3.84 -18.80 9.62
CA THR A 135 -2.83 -19.84 9.93
C THR A 135 -1.42 -19.30 9.66
N GLY A 136 -0.52 -19.42 10.62
CA GLY A 136 0.92 -19.17 10.46
C GLY A 136 1.70 -20.49 10.33
N LYS A 137 2.67 -20.53 9.40
CA LYS A 137 3.61 -21.66 9.21
C LYS A 137 5.00 -21.06 8.98
N CYS A 138 5.70 -20.74 10.06
CA CYS A 138 6.93 -20.01 10.00
C CYS A 138 8.09 -20.80 10.58
N ASP A 139 9.22 -20.80 9.86
CA ASP A 139 10.50 -21.21 10.42
C ASP A 139 10.98 -20.14 11.40
N LYS A 140 11.82 -20.54 12.38
CA LYS A 140 12.50 -19.57 13.24
C LYS A 140 13.58 -18.87 12.42
N VAL A 141 13.29 -17.65 12.01
CA VAL A 141 14.16 -16.85 11.15
C VAL A 141 14.34 -15.46 11.74
N ILE A 142 15.60 -15.02 11.79
CA ILE A 142 15.96 -13.66 12.21
C ILE A 142 16.27 -12.82 10.97
N LEU A 143 15.64 -11.67 10.86
CA LEU A 143 15.88 -10.66 9.83
C LEU A 143 16.49 -9.41 10.48
N ILE A 144 17.54 -8.86 9.87
CA ILE A 144 18.03 -7.53 10.24
C ILE A 144 17.27 -6.50 9.41
N GLY A 145 16.54 -5.61 10.08
CA GLY A 145 15.69 -4.65 9.41
C GLY A 145 15.03 -3.65 10.34
N SER A 146 13.83 -3.21 10.02
CA SER A 146 12.98 -2.42 10.90
C SER A 146 11.74 -3.22 11.26
N ASP A 147 11.54 -3.47 12.55
CA ASP A 147 10.37 -4.18 13.09
C ASP A 147 9.06 -3.53 12.61
N ILE A 148 8.94 -2.23 12.77
CA ILE A 148 7.76 -1.44 12.33
C ILE A 148 7.46 -1.64 10.84
N LEU A 149 8.48 -1.67 9.97
CA LEU A 149 8.26 -1.80 8.53
C LEU A 149 7.83 -3.21 8.15
N ILE A 150 8.43 -4.22 8.75
CA ILE A 150 8.08 -5.62 8.49
C ILE A 150 6.69 -5.92 9.07
N TYR A 151 6.40 -5.46 10.28
CA TYR A 151 5.06 -5.56 10.86
C TYR A 151 3.99 -4.95 9.94
N ARG A 152 4.18 -3.69 9.49
CA ARG A 152 3.26 -3.01 8.57
C ARG A 152 3.11 -3.75 7.24
N LEU A 153 4.19 -4.32 6.70
CA LEU A 153 4.15 -5.12 5.46
C LEU A 153 3.26 -6.34 5.65
N VAL A 154 3.51 -7.14 6.68
CA VAL A 154 2.75 -8.38 6.96
C VAL A 154 1.30 -8.03 7.28
N TYR A 155 1.06 -7.05 8.14
CA TYR A 155 -0.27 -6.59 8.50
C TYR A 155 -1.10 -6.19 7.26
N ASN A 156 -0.55 -5.36 6.38
CA ASN A 156 -1.24 -4.91 5.17
C ASN A 156 -1.56 -6.07 4.21
N LEU A 157 -0.64 -7.03 4.06
CA LEU A 157 -0.87 -8.20 3.21
C LEU A 157 -1.97 -9.09 3.79
N VAL A 158 -1.93 -9.39 5.09
CA VAL A 158 -2.93 -10.23 5.78
C VAL A 158 -4.29 -9.52 5.84
N GLU A 159 -4.34 -8.22 6.16
CA GLU A 159 -5.58 -7.43 6.14
C GLU A 159 -6.22 -7.46 4.74
N ASN A 160 -5.44 -7.30 3.68
CA ASN A 160 -5.94 -7.40 2.31
C ASN A 160 -6.45 -8.81 1.99
N ALA A 161 -5.72 -9.86 2.40
CA ALA A 161 -6.12 -11.25 2.23
C ALA A 161 -7.44 -11.57 2.94
N ILE A 162 -7.69 -11.00 4.13
CA ILE A 162 -8.97 -11.10 4.84
C ILE A 162 -10.05 -10.28 4.12
N LYS A 163 -9.75 -9.06 3.72
CA LYS A 163 -10.71 -8.12 3.14
C LYS A 163 -11.30 -8.60 1.83
N TYR A 164 -10.47 -9.21 0.97
CA TYR A 164 -10.84 -9.66 -0.37
C TYR A 164 -11.12 -11.16 -0.44
N ASN A 165 -11.15 -11.85 0.69
CA ASN A 165 -11.51 -13.26 0.79
C ASN A 165 -13.01 -13.51 0.63
N ILE A 166 -13.34 -14.80 0.49
CA ILE A 166 -14.72 -15.31 0.55
C ILE A 166 -15.03 -15.73 2.00
N SER A 167 -16.31 -15.72 2.39
CA SER A 167 -16.74 -16.24 3.69
C SER A 167 -16.42 -17.74 3.79
N GLY A 168 -15.95 -18.21 4.94
CA GLY A 168 -15.45 -19.57 5.15
C GLY A 168 -14.07 -19.84 4.55
N GLY A 169 -13.41 -18.79 4.04
CA GLY A 169 -12.09 -18.90 3.42
C GLY A 169 -10.93 -19.02 4.42
N THR A 170 -9.72 -19.10 3.89
CA THR A 170 -8.49 -19.22 4.68
C THR A 170 -7.46 -18.19 4.24
N VAL A 171 -6.62 -17.76 5.19
CA VAL A 171 -5.39 -17.00 4.94
C VAL A 171 -4.25 -17.74 5.61
N THR A 172 -3.21 -18.06 4.86
CA THR A 172 -2.02 -18.74 5.37
C THR A 172 -0.80 -17.85 5.17
N VAL A 173 -0.10 -17.55 6.25
CA VAL A 173 1.18 -16.83 6.21
C VAL A 173 2.31 -17.83 6.39
N THR A 174 3.28 -17.81 5.48
CA THR A 174 4.46 -18.68 5.54
C THR A 174 5.72 -17.84 5.52
N ALA A 175 6.68 -18.17 6.39
CA ALA A 175 8.01 -17.60 6.37
C ALA A 175 9.03 -18.73 6.38
N THR A 176 9.89 -18.77 5.36
CA THR A 176 10.92 -19.81 5.23
C THR A 176 12.25 -19.18 4.84
N GLN A 177 13.34 -19.74 5.34
CA GLN A 177 14.67 -19.38 4.89
C GLN A 177 15.19 -20.39 3.88
N ARG A 178 15.61 -19.87 2.72
CA ARG A 178 16.29 -20.68 1.70
C ARG A 178 17.59 -19.97 1.30
N ASP A 179 18.69 -20.62 1.53
CA ASP A 179 20.04 -20.06 1.34
C ASP A 179 20.22 -18.76 2.16
N LYS A 180 20.41 -17.65 1.47
CA LYS A 180 20.59 -16.31 2.07
C LYS A 180 19.35 -15.43 2.01
N HIS A 181 18.20 -15.97 1.58
CA HIS A 181 16.97 -15.22 1.39
C HIS A 181 15.88 -15.72 2.31
N ILE A 182 15.10 -14.80 2.84
CA ILE A 182 13.88 -15.08 3.58
C ILE A 182 12.71 -14.91 2.61
N TYR A 183 11.88 -15.93 2.49
CA TYR A 183 10.68 -15.94 1.68
C TYR A 183 9.48 -15.81 2.61
N LEU A 184 8.75 -14.70 2.46
CA LEU A 184 7.49 -14.44 3.11
C LEU A 184 6.38 -14.57 2.07
N ALA A 185 5.37 -15.39 2.34
CA ALA A 185 4.21 -15.51 1.48
C ALA A 185 2.92 -15.42 2.30
N VAL A 186 1.92 -14.75 1.74
CA VAL A 186 0.55 -14.69 2.25
C VAL A 186 -0.36 -15.25 1.17
N GLU A 187 -0.96 -16.38 1.44
CA GLU A 187 -1.87 -17.08 0.54
C GLU A 187 -3.30 -16.95 1.04
N ASP A 188 -4.22 -16.60 0.16
CA ASP A 188 -5.65 -16.48 0.44
C ASP A 188 -6.50 -17.33 -0.53
N THR A 189 -7.73 -17.62 -0.13
CA THR A 189 -8.71 -18.32 -0.96
C THR A 189 -9.74 -17.38 -1.57
N GLY A 190 -9.41 -16.12 -1.70
CA GLY A 190 -10.29 -15.08 -2.23
C GLY A 190 -10.44 -15.10 -3.75
N ASN A 191 -10.99 -14.02 -4.28
CA ASN A 191 -11.31 -13.92 -5.71
C ASN A 191 -10.08 -13.80 -6.64
N GLY A 192 -8.87 -13.67 -6.06
CA GLY A 192 -7.65 -13.46 -6.81
C GLY A 192 -7.57 -12.10 -7.52
N ILE A 193 -6.48 -11.92 -8.25
CA ILE A 193 -6.19 -10.70 -9.01
C ILE A 193 -6.06 -11.07 -10.48
N PRO A 194 -6.83 -10.40 -11.38
CA PRO A 194 -6.69 -10.60 -12.82
C PRO A 194 -5.25 -10.40 -13.29
N GLU A 195 -4.79 -11.23 -14.24
CA GLU A 195 -3.40 -11.22 -14.72
C GLU A 195 -2.96 -9.83 -15.21
N GLU A 196 -3.86 -9.14 -15.93
CA GLU A 196 -3.59 -7.83 -16.52
C GLU A 196 -3.36 -6.72 -15.48
N LEU A 197 -3.73 -6.98 -14.21
CA LEU A 197 -3.66 -6.01 -13.13
C LEU A 197 -2.56 -6.30 -12.11
N LYS A 198 -1.89 -7.44 -12.22
CA LYS A 198 -0.85 -7.86 -11.25
C LYS A 198 0.31 -6.87 -11.12
N GLU A 199 0.71 -6.23 -12.20
CA GLU A 199 1.75 -5.19 -12.15
C GLU A 199 1.20 -3.88 -11.56
N ARG A 200 -0.06 -3.57 -11.86
CA ARG A 200 -0.69 -2.31 -11.47
C ARG A 200 -1.09 -2.23 -10.01
N ILE A 201 -1.29 -3.36 -9.34
CA ILE A 201 -1.63 -3.38 -7.90
C ILE A 201 -0.55 -2.75 -7.01
N PHE A 202 0.69 -2.65 -7.52
CA PHE A 202 1.80 -1.98 -6.83
C PHE A 202 1.87 -0.47 -7.11
N GLU A 203 1.05 0.04 -8.05
CA GLU A 203 0.94 1.49 -8.26
C GLU A 203 0.29 2.14 -7.03
N PRO A 204 0.87 3.23 -6.50
CA PRO A 204 0.28 3.95 -5.37
C PRO A 204 -1.16 4.38 -5.67
N PHE A 205 -2.08 4.12 -4.71
CA PHE A 205 -3.51 4.43 -4.79
C PHE A 205 -4.30 3.61 -5.82
N PHE A 206 -3.69 2.63 -6.49
CA PHE A 206 -4.44 1.73 -7.38
C PHE A 206 -5.45 0.89 -6.60
N ARG A 207 -6.64 0.71 -7.17
CA ARG A 207 -7.71 -0.14 -6.61
C ARG A 207 -8.44 -0.85 -7.74
N LEU A 208 -8.69 -2.14 -7.59
CA LEU A 208 -9.42 -2.98 -8.55
C LEU A 208 -10.86 -2.51 -8.77
N ASP A 209 -11.56 -2.11 -7.70
CA ASP A 209 -12.95 -1.67 -7.74
C ASP A 209 -13.12 -0.28 -7.12
N LYS A 210 -13.44 0.72 -7.98
CA LYS A 210 -13.89 2.04 -7.51
C LYS A 210 -15.32 2.00 -6.91
N SER A 211 -16.06 0.90 -7.09
CA SER A 211 -17.51 0.82 -6.80
C SER A 211 -17.89 0.05 -5.52
N ARG A 212 -16.96 -0.68 -4.88
CA ARG A 212 -17.26 -1.54 -3.71
C ARG A 212 -16.81 -0.98 -2.36
N SER A 213 -16.72 0.32 -2.21
CA SER A 213 -16.60 0.92 -0.86
C SER A 213 -17.96 1.55 -0.49
N ARG A 214 -18.91 0.72 -0.20
CA ARG A 214 -20.09 1.06 0.61
C ARG A 214 -20.04 0.25 1.88
#